data_0e67d2733cd983ad8e83adbe38ff7466
#
_entry.id   0e67d2733cd983ad8e83adbe38ff7466
#
_cell.length_a   1.000
_cell.length_b   1.000
_cell.length_c   1.000
_cell.angle_alpha   90.00
_cell.angle_beta   90.00
_cell.angle_gamma   90.00
#
_symmetry.space_group_name_H-M   'P 1'
#
loop_
_entity.id
_entity.type
_entity.pdbx_description
1 polymer ?
#
loop_
_entity_poly.entity_id
_entity_poly.type
_entity_poly.pdbx_seq_one_letter_code
_entity_poly.pdbx_strand_id
1 'polypeptide(L)'
;TLFVGLDVHKDSIDIATADAPREGEVRHVGSIGGDLVSLDKSLRRLISRGHRLHVVYEAGPCGFVIWRHLTAQGLHCEVVAPSSIPRPPGERVKTDRRDAMLLAKLARNNDLKAVRVPDAVDEAVRDLVRAREDAVRECRNARHRLKALLLRNGIGYSGRSAWTAAHLRWLAKVTLVHAAQQIAFQ
;
A
#
# COMPACT_ATOMS: atom_id res chain seq x y z
N THR A 1 28.71 -6.30 -6.21
CA THR A 1 27.27 -6.24 -5.90
C THR A 1 26.68 -5.03 -6.58
N LEU A 2 25.51 -5.18 -7.17
CA LEU A 2 24.72 -4.10 -7.76
C LEU A 2 23.44 -3.95 -6.92
N PHE A 3 23.20 -2.76 -6.41
CA PHE A 3 21.99 -2.45 -5.65
C PHE A 3 20.88 -2.02 -6.61
N VAL A 4 19.73 -2.65 -6.49
CA VAL A 4 18.60 -2.45 -7.40
C VAL A 4 17.41 -1.92 -6.60
N GLY A 5 17.01 -0.68 -6.87
CA GLY A 5 15.80 -0.09 -6.31
C GLY A 5 14.61 -0.26 -7.25
N LEU A 6 13.50 -0.73 -6.73
CA LEU A 6 12.26 -0.88 -7.47
C LEU A 6 11.20 0.07 -6.87
N ASP A 7 10.62 0.92 -7.70
CA ASP A 7 9.38 1.61 -7.37
C ASP A 7 8.23 0.88 -8.05
N VAL A 8 7.37 0.26 -7.23
CA VAL A 8 6.42 -0.76 -7.68
C VAL A 8 5.01 -0.20 -7.66
N HIS A 9 4.40 -0.14 -8.82
CA HIS A 9 2.99 0.20 -9.04
C HIS A 9 2.22 -0.98 -9.61
N LYS A 10 0.90 -0.87 -9.68
CA LYS A 10 0.01 -1.91 -10.20
C LYS A 10 0.39 -2.34 -11.62
N ASP A 11 0.64 -1.38 -12.50
CA ASP A 11 0.80 -1.59 -13.94
C ASP A 11 2.25 -1.39 -14.42
N SER A 12 3.14 -0.90 -13.56
CA SER A 12 4.53 -0.60 -13.88
C SER A 12 5.47 -0.78 -12.71
N ILE A 13 6.73 -1.08 -13.02
CA ILE A 13 7.84 -1.08 -12.06
C ILE A 13 8.97 -0.23 -12.65
N ASP A 14 9.36 0.82 -11.95
CA ASP A 14 10.55 1.59 -12.27
C ASP A 14 11.77 0.97 -11.61
N ILE A 15 12.82 0.75 -12.41
CA ILE A 15 14.06 0.09 -11.97
C ILE A 15 15.20 1.08 -12.01
N ALA A 16 15.94 1.17 -10.93
CA ALA A 16 17.19 1.88 -10.86
C ALA A 16 18.29 1.03 -10.24
N THR A 17 19.53 1.33 -10.58
CA THR A 17 20.70 0.62 -10.06
C THR A 17 21.71 1.58 -9.45
N ALA A 18 22.43 1.12 -8.43
CA ALA A 18 23.58 1.80 -7.84
C ALA A 18 24.76 0.83 -7.75
N ASP A 19 25.91 1.25 -8.24
CA ASP A 19 27.14 0.47 -8.16
C ASP A 19 27.67 0.43 -6.72
N ALA A 20 28.37 -0.65 -6.36
CA ALA A 20 28.84 -0.91 -4.99
C ALA A 20 29.70 0.19 -4.35
N PRO A 21 30.61 0.89 -5.04
CA PRO A 21 31.31 2.04 -4.46
C PRO A 21 30.36 3.13 -4.05
N ARG A 22 30.54 3.71 -2.85
CA ARG A 22 29.63 4.73 -2.30
C ARG A 22 29.45 5.95 -3.23
N GLU A 23 30.45 6.27 -4.01
CA GLU A 23 30.47 7.31 -5.03
C GLU A 23 30.10 6.79 -6.43
N GLY A 24 29.77 5.49 -6.53
CA GLY A 24 29.35 4.86 -7.77
C GLY A 24 28.11 5.50 -8.36
N GLU A 25 27.97 5.36 -9.66
CA GLU A 25 26.85 5.93 -10.38
C GLU A 25 25.51 5.32 -9.95
N VAL A 26 24.49 6.16 -9.86
CA VAL A 26 23.09 5.74 -9.68
C VAL A 26 22.36 6.00 -10.99
N ARG A 27 21.85 4.94 -11.62
CA ARG A 27 21.23 5.00 -12.94
C ARG A 27 19.80 4.53 -12.91
N HIS A 28 18.91 5.25 -13.54
CA HIS A 28 17.61 4.74 -13.89
C HIS A 28 17.74 3.79 -15.08
N VAL A 29 17.31 2.56 -14.94
CA VAL A 29 17.39 1.53 -15.98
C VAL A 29 16.20 1.62 -16.94
N GLY A 30 15.04 1.96 -16.42
CA GLY A 30 13.80 2.12 -17.17
C GLY A 30 12.58 1.68 -16.39
N SER A 31 11.41 1.85 -16.99
CA SER A 31 10.13 1.35 -16.53
C SER A 31 9.76 0.08 -17.31
N ILE A 32 9.19 -0.89 -16.60
CA ILE A 32 8.73 -2.18 -17.16
C ILE A 32 7.27 -2.43 -16.75
N GLY A 33 6.64 -3.46 -17.32
CA GLY A 33 5.32 -3.90 -16.87
C GLY A 33 5.32 -4.34 -15.40
N GLY A 34 4.19 -4.17 -14.72
CA GLY A 34 4.00 -4.49 -13.29
C GLY A 34 3.95 -5.99 -12.96
N ASP A 35 4.36 -6.86 -13.90
CA ASP A 35 4.31 -8.31 -13.77
C ASP A 35 5.68 -8.93 -13.45
N LEU A 36 5.67 -10.11 -12.83
CA LEU A 36 6.88 -10.83 -12.43
C LEU A 36 7.74 -11.29 -13.61
N VAL A 37 7.14 -11.55 -14.77
CA VAL A 37 7.88 -12.00 -15.97
C VAL A 37 8.73 -10.86 -16.52
N SER A 38 8.18 -9.66 -16.59
CA SER A 38 8.89 -8.44 -16.98
C SER A 38 10.02 -8.12 -16.01
N LEU A 39 9.77 -8.28 -14.69
CA LEU A 39 10.78 -8.11 -13.65
C LEU A 39 11.92 -9.11 -13.83
N ASP A 40 11.62 -10.40 -13.94
CA ASP A 40 12.61 -11.46 -14.15
C ASP A 40 13.48 -11.20 -15.38
N LYS A 41 12.87 -10.82 -16.50
CA LYS A 41 13.61 -10.50 -17.73
C LYS A 41 14.61 -9.36 -17.52
N SER A 42 14.23 -8.34 -16.76
CA SER A 42 15.09 -7.20 -16.47
C SER A 42 16.22 -7.57 -15.52
N LEU A 43 15.92 -8.30 -14.44
CA LEU A 43 16.94 -8.73 -13.48
C LEU A 43 17.93 -9.74 -14.09
N ARG A 44 17.47 -10.68 -14.93
CA ARG A 44 18.35 -11.61 -15.67
C ARG A 44 19.36 -10.90 -16.56
N ARG A 45 18.99 -9.78 -17.18
CA ARG A 45 19.94 -8.97 -17.97
C ARG A 45 21.05 -8.37 -17.12
N LEU A 46 20.77 -8.03 -15.85
CA LEU A 46 21.80 -7.54 -14.93
C LEU A 46 22.68 -8.67 -14.43
N ILE A 47 22.07 -9.82 -14.12
CA ILE A 47 22.79 -11.02 -13.68
C ILE A 47 23.73 -11.55 -14.80
N SER A 48 23.27 -11.57 -16.06
CA SER A 48 24.08 -12.02 -17.19
C SER A 48 25.33 -11.18 -17.45
N ARG A 49 25.37 -9.95 -16.92
CA ARG A 49 26.54 -9.07 -16.93
C ARG A 49 27.51 -9.34 -15.77
N GLY A 50 27.30 -10.40 -15.01
CA GLY A 50 28.16 -10.78 -13.89
C GLY A 50 27.83 -10.10 -12.55
N HIS A 51 26.70 -9.39 -12.44
CA HIS A 51 26.34 -8.71 -11.20
C HIS A 51 25.66 -9.65 -10.21
N ARG A 52 26.09 -9.59 -8.95
CA ARG A 52 25.31 -10.08 -7.82
C ARG A 52 24.35 -8.98 -7.39
N LEU A 53 23.05 -9.26 -7.40
CA LEU A 53 22.02 -8.27 -7.12
C LEU A 53 21.64 -8.21 -5.64
N HIS A 54 21.42 -7.00 -5.13
CA HIS A 54 20.72 -6.71 -3.89
C HIS A 54 19.51 -5.84 -4.25
N VAL A 55 18.33 -6.43 -4.20
CA VAL A 55 17.09 -5.79 -4.62
C VAL A 55 16.38 -5.20 -3.41
N VAL A 56 15.83 -3.98 -3.55
CA VAL A 56 15.04 -3.33 -2.50
C VAL A 56 13.80 -2.67 -3.11
N TYR A 57 12.67 -2.75 -2.42
CA TYR A 57 11.46 -2.02 -2.78
C TYR A 57 10.67 -1.57 -1.55
N GLU A 58 9.81 -0.57 -1.74
CA GLU A 58 8.95 -0.02 -0.69
C GLU A 58 7.71 -0.91 -0.47
N ALA A 59 7.39 -1.18 0.80
CA ALA A 59 6.16 -1.87 1.17
C ALA A 59 4.94 -1.03 0.75
N GLY A 60 4.09 -1.60 -0.08
CA GLY A 60 2.93 -0.94 -0.65
C GLY A 60 1.81 -1.93 -0.98
N PRO A 61 0.84 -1.53 -1.84
CA PRO A 61 -0.27 -2.39 -2.23
C PRO A 61 0.14 -3.69 -2.91
N CYS A 62 1.34 -3.76 -3.50
CA CYS A 62 1.90 -4.98 -4.09
C CYS A 62 2.25 -6.07 -3.06
N GLY A 63 2.19 -5.76 -1.76
CA GLY A 63 2.50 -6.70 -0.69
C GLY A 63 3.91 -7.28 -0.78
N PHE A 64 4.03 -8.58 -0.51
CA PHE A 64 5.31 -9.28 -0.45
C PHE A 64 5.52 -10.30 -1.58
N VAL A 65 4.70 -10.24 -2.64
CA VAL A 65 4.77 -11.19 -3.77
C VAL A 65 6.13 -11.14 -4.45
N ILE A 66 6.65 -9.94 -4.72
CA ILE A 66 7.97 -9.74 -5.34
C ILE A 66 9.07 -10.31 -4.44
N TRP A 67 9.03 -10.02 -3.15
CA TRP A 67 10.02 -10.53 -2.19
C TRP A 67 10.04 -12.07 -2.18
N ARG A 68 8.89 -12.71 -2.08
CA ARG A 68 8.78 -14.17 -2.09
C ARG A 68 9.29 -14.77 -3.39
N HIS A 69 8.93 -14.16 -4.51
CA HIS A 69 9.35 -14.59 -5.84
C HIS A 69 10.87 -14.53 -6.01
N LEU A 70 11.49 -13.40 -5.66
CA LEU A 70 12.92 -13.20 -5.81
C LEU A 70 13.73 -14.05 -4.81
N THR A 71 13.26 -14.16 -3.58
CA THR A 71 13.90 -14.98 -2.55
C THR A 71 13.85 -16.48 -2.90
N ALA A 72 12.74 -16.96 -3.47
CA ALA A 72 12.64 -18.34 -3.98
C ALA A 72 13.62 -18.62 -5.13
N GLN A 73 14.06 -17.60 -5.86
CA GLN A 73 15.10 -17.70 -6.90
C GLN A 73 16.52 -17.54 -6.32
N GLY A 74 16.68 -17.40 -5.01
CA GLY A 74 17.98 -17.20 -4.35
C GLY A 74 18.53 -15.77 -4.47
N LEU A 75 17.73 -14.81 -4.89
CA LEU A 75 18.13 -13.41 -4.96
C LEU A 75 17.95 -12.74 -3.59
N HIS A 76 18.92 -11.89 -3.22
CA HIS A 76 18.77 -11.05 -2.03
C HIS A 76 17.79 -9.94 -2.28
N CYS A 77 16.68 -9.93 -1.53
CA CYS A 77 15.62 -8.94 -1.66
C CYS A 77 15.17 -8.44 -0.28
N GLU A 78 15.06 -7.13 -0.13
CA GLU A 78 14.59 -6.48 1.07
C GLU A 78 13.34 -5.63 0.77
N VAL A 79 12.44 -5.57 1.75
CA VAL A 79 11.27 -4.70 1.74
C VAL A 79 11.45 -3.64 2.81
N VAL A 80 11.19 -2.39 2.49
CA VAL A 80 11.36 -1.26 3.42
C VAL A 80 10.03 -0.56 3.66
N ALA A 81 9.82 -0.08 4.89
CA ALA A 81 8.60 0.67 5.19
C ALA A 81 8.70 2.11 4.66
N PRO A 82 7.62 2.67 4.07
CA PRO A 82 7.58 4.05 3.57
C PRO A 82 8.05 5.09 4.60
N SER A 83 7.65 4.90 5.85
CA SER A 83 7.99 5.80 6.97
C SER A 83 9.46 5.73 7.39
N SER A 84 10.19 4.70 6.96
CA SER A 84 11.60 4.47 7.30
C SER A 84 12.55 4.87 6.18
N ILE A 85 12.05 5.40 5.06
CA ILE A 85 12.88 5.88 3.95
C ILE A 85 13.27 7.33 4.19
N PRO A 86 14.56 7.63 4.40
CA PRO A 86 15.03 9.00 4.54
C PRO A 86 14.77 9.80 3.26
N ARG A 87 14.11 10.94 3.37
CA ARG A 87 13.86 11.84 2.24
C ARG A 87 14.61 13.16 2.46
N PRO A 88 15.34 13.65 1.45
CA PRO A 88 16.01 14.95 1.55
C PRO A 88 14.98 16.07 1.75
N PRO A 89 15.23 17.02 2.65
CA PRO A 89 14.36 18.18 2.83
C PRO A 89 14.34 19.01 1.53
N GLY A 90 13.13 19.40 1.08
CA GLY A 90 12.97 20.28 -0.08
C GLY A 90 12.65 19.57 -1.42
N GLU A 91 12.73 18.27 -1.54
CA GLU A 91 12.27 17.57 -2.74
C GLU A 91 10.74 17.51 -2.79
N ARG A 92 10.13 18.44 -3.53
CA ARG A 92 8.67 18.53 -3.70
C ARG A 92 8.13 17.67 -4.86
N VAL A 93 8.96 17.31 -5.83
CA VAL A 93 8.53 16.59 -7.02
C VAL A 93 8.82 15.11 -6.86
N LYS A 94 7.78 14.35 -6.53
CA LYS A 94 7.82 12.88 -6.50
C LYS A 94 7.67 12.35 -7.94
N THR A 95 8.58 11.46 -8.35
CA THR A 95 8.46 10.68 -9.59
C THR A 95 8.98 9.27 -9.34
N ASP A 96 8.35 8.28 -9.96
CA ASP A 96 8.67 6.86 -9.81
C ASP A 96 10.15 6.58 -10.12
N ARG A 97 10.69 7.24 -11.15
CA ARG A 97 12.12 7.23 -11.47
C ARG A 97 13.01 7.67 -10.30
N ARG A 98 12.66 8.77 -9.63
CA ARG A 98 13.45 9.31 -8.52
C ARG A 98 13.35 8.42 -7.29
N ASP A 99 12.16 7.87 -7.03
CA ASP A 99 11.93 6.97 -5.90
C ASP A 99 12.73 5.67 -6.07
N ALA A 100 12.76 5.07 -7.28
CA ALA A 100 13.61 3.92 -7.58
C ALA A 100 15.11 4.24 -7.40
N MET A 101 15.58 5.39 -7.89
CA MET A 101 16.98 5.82 -7.74
C MET A 101 17.34 6.08 -6.28
N LEU A 102 16.45 6.67 -5.50
CA LEU A 102 16.65 6.90 -4.07
C LEU A 102 16.78 5.56 -3.33
N LEU A 103 15.91 4.60 -3.59
CA LEU A 103 15.97 3.27 -2.98
C LEU A 103 17.29 2.57 -3.31
N ALA A 104 17.74 2.57 -4.56
CA ALA A 104 19.02 1.97 -4.94
C ALA A 104 20.21 2.63 -4.23
N LYS A 105 20.21 3.96 -4.13
CA LYS A 105 21.24 4.74 -3.44
C LYS A 105 21.27 4.45 -1.94
N LEU A 106 20.11 4.46 -1.28
CA LEU A 106 20.01 4.21 0.15
C LEU A 106 20.36 2.76 0.51
N ALA A 107 19.96 1.79 -0.32
CA ALA A 107 20.36 0.38 -0.15
C ALA A 107 21.88 0.23 -0.22
N ARG A 108 22.53 0.85 -1.20
CA ARG A 108 23.99 0.86 -1.32
C ARG A 108 24.70 1.43 -0.08
N ASN A 109 24.13 2.48 0.48
CA ASN A 109 24.70 3.15 1.66
C ASN A 109 24.40 2.43 2.98
N ASN A 110 23.56 1.39 2.94
CA ASN A 110 23.02 0.72 4.14
C ASN A 110 22.19 1.66 5.05
N ASP A 111 21.50 2.62 4.42
CA ASP A 111 20.66 3.62 5.11
C ASP A 111 19.18 3.18 5.22
N LEU A 112 18.86 1.96 4.80
CA LEU A 112 17.52 1.40 4.84
C LEU A 112 17.39 0.37 5.96
N LYS A 113 16.19 0.36 6.58
CA LYS A 113 15.82 -0.66 7.55
C LYS A 113 14.77 -1.57 6.93
N ALA A 114 15.18 -2.82 6.66
CA ALA A 114 14.27 -3.84 6.15
C ALA A 114 13.17 -4.16 7.15
N VAL A 115 11.95 -4.37 6.67
CA VAL A 115 10.84 -4.89 7.46
C VAL A 115 10.87 -6.42 7.46
N ARG A 116 10.46 -7.02 8.58
CA ARG A 116 10.23 -8.47 8.61
C ARG A 116 9.05 -8.80 7.71
N VAL A 117 9.27 -9.60 6.70
CA VAL A 117 8.20 -10.15 5.87
C VAL A 117 7.46 -11.24 6.67
N PRO A 118 6.13 -11.12 6.84
CA PRO A 118 5.34 -12.13 7.52
C PRO A 118 5.31 -13.43 6.71
N ASP A 119 5.09 -14.54 7.36
CA ASP A 119 4.76 -15.77 6.65
C ASP A 119 3.35 -15.68 6.02
N ALA A 120 2.98 -16.68 5.21
CA ALA A 120 1.71 -16.66 4.48
C ALA A 120 0.49 -16.73 5.41
N VAL A 121 0.63 -17.38 6.57
CA VAL A 121 -0.46 -17.50 7.56
C VAL A 121 -0.67 -16.17 8.28
N ASP A 122 0.42 -15.56 8.75
CA ASP A 122 0.37 -14.24 9.37
C ASP A 122 -0.19 -13.18 8.41
N GLU A 123 0.16 -13.24 7.13
CA GLU A 123 -0.36 -12.31 6.12
C GLU A 123 -1.86 -12.50 5.91
N ALA A 124 -2.34 -13.73 5.81
CA ALA A 124 -3.76 -14.03 5.69
C ALA A 124 -4.56 -13.54 6.91
N VAL A 125 -4.02 -13.69 8.13
CA VAL A 125 -4.64 -13.16 9.35
C VAL A 125 -4.68 -11.63 9.32
N ARG A 126 -3.61 -10.97 8.87
CA ARG A 126 -3.59 -9.51 8.71
C ARG A 126 -4.65 -9.02 7.73
N ASP A 127 -4.85 -9.72 6.61
CA ASP A 127 -5.87 -9.36 5.62
C ASP A 127 -7.28 -9.51 6.21
N LEU A 128 -7.53 -10.56 6.98
CA LEU A 128 -8.80 -10.73 7.69
C LEU A 128 -9.05 -9.60 8.71
N VAL A 129 -8.03 -9.22 9.48
CA VAL A 129 -8.12 -8.10 10.43
C VAL A 129 -8.42 -6.80 9.72
N ARG A 130 -7.71 -6.50 8.63
CA ARG A 130 -7.94 -5.30 7.80
C ARG A 130 -9.36 -5.26 7.24
N ALA A 131 -9.83 -6.37 6.65
CA ALA A 131 -11.19 -6.47 6.13
C ALA A 131 -12.24 -6.22 7.22
N ARG A 132 -12.02 -6.75 8.44
CA ARG A 132 -12.89 -6.48 9.59
C ARG A 132 -12.86 -4.99 10.00
N GLU A 133 -11.69 -4.38 10.06
CA GLU A 133 -11.54 -2.96 10.41
C GLU A 133 -12.24 -2.06 9.39
N ASP A 134 -12.10 -2.37 8.10
CA ASP A 134 -12.77 -1.66 7.02
C ASP A 134 -14.29 -1.78 7.14
N ALA A 135 -14.83 -2.97 7.36
CA ALA A 135 -16.27 -3.17 7.57
C ALA A 135 -16.81 -2.40 8.78
N VAL A 136 -16.07 -2.40 9.90
CA VAL A 136 -16.43 -1.62 11.10
C VAL A 136 -16.43 -0.13 10.82
N ARG A 137 -15.41 0.36 10.11
CA ARG A 137 -15.31 1.78 9.71
C ARG A 137 -16.47 2.19 8.82
N GLU A 138 -16.79 1.40 7.80
CA GLU A 138 -17.90 1.69 6.88
C GLU A 138 -19.25 1.63 7.59
N CYS A 139 -19.48 0.67 8.47
CA CYS A 139 -20.68 0.63 9.29
C CYS A 139 -20.82 1.89 10.17
N ARG A 140 -19.72 2.35 10.79
CA ARG A 140 -19.70 3.61 11.55
C ARG A 140 -20.05 4.81 10.67
N ASN A 141 -19.43 4.91 9.49
CA ASN A 141 -19.67 5.98 8.54
C ASN A 141 -21.12 6.01 8.07
N ALA A 142 -21.71 4.86 7.74
CA ALA A 142 -23.12 4.74 7.36
C ALA A 142 -24.04 5.20 8.50
N ARG A 143 -23.77 4.78 9.73
CA ARG A 143 -24.50 5.22 10.92
C ARG A 143 -24.42 6.74 11.15
N HIS A 144 -23.26 7.35 10.91
CA HIS A 144 -23.09 8.79 11.00
C HIS A 144 -23.88 9.54 9.90
N ARG A 145 -23.83 9.06 8.65
CA ARG A 145 -24.60 9.63 7.54
C ARG A 145 -26.11 9.58 7.82
N LEU A 146 -26.61 8.43 8.30
CA LEU A 146 -28.01 8.26 8.66
C LEU A 146 -28.44 9.19 9.78
N LYS A 147 -27.68 9.26 10.87
CA LYS A 147 -27.96 10.20 11.98
C LYS A 147 -27.99 11.67 11.49
N ALA A 148 -27.05 12.05 10.62
CA ALA A 148 -26.99 13.41 10.07
C ALA A 148 -28.21 13.72 9.18
N LEU A 149 -28.69 12.74 8.41
CA LEU A 149 -29.91 12.91 7.60
C LEU A 149 -31.12 13.13 8.50
N LEU A 150 -31.31 12.29 9.51
CA LEU A 150 -32.41 12.40 10.46
C LEU A 150 -32.38 13.75 11.21
N LEU A 151 -31.20 14.14 11.71
CA LEU A 151 -31.03 15.39 12.44
C LEU A 151 -31.37 16.61 11.59
N ARG A 152 -30.92 16.64 10.33
CA ARG A 152 -31.28 17.77 9.38
C ARG A 152 -32.77 17.85 9.11
N ASN A 153 -33.52 16.77 9.29
CA ASN A 153 -34.94 16.70 9.12
C ASN A 153 -35.73 16.83 10.45
N GLY A 154 -35.05 17.18 11.54
CA GLY A 154 -35.67 17.34 12.86
C GLY A 154 -36.19 16.06 13.49
N ILE A 155 -35.72 14.90 13.00
CA ILE A 155 -36.15 13.58 13.46
C ILE A 155 -35.15 13.06 14.49
N GLY A 156 -35.59 12.94 15.74
CA GLY A 156 -34.79 12.46 16.86
C GLY A 156 -35.35 11.19 17.49
N TYR A 157 -34.46 10.26 17.86
CA TYR A 157 -34.86 9.11 18.66
C TYR A 157 -34.78 9.44 20.14
N SER A 158 -35.91 9.31 20.86
CA SER A 158 -36.02 9.61 22.28
C SER A 158 -35.59 8.47 23.23
N GLY A 159 -35.23 7.30 22.66
CA GLY A 159 -34.82 6.16 23.47
C GLY A 159 -33.38 6.28 23.98
N ARG A 160 -33.04 5.49 25.02
CA ARG A 160 -31.77 5.57 25.75
C ARG A 160 -30.54 5.27 24.88
N SER A 161 -30.63 4.29 23.97
CA SER A 161 -29.48 3.77 23.22
C SER A 161 -29.82 3.56 21.75
N ALA A 162 -28.98 4.08 20.86
CA ALA A 162 -29.06 3.84 19.41
C ALA A 162 -28.57 2.43 19.03
N TRP A 163 -29.00 1.94 17.88
CA TRP A 163 -28.59 0.67 17.24
C TRP A 163 -29.02 -0.59 18.01
N THR A 164 -29.93 -0.45 18.98
CA THR A 164 -30.63 -1.57 19.64
C THR A 164 -31.81 -2.04 18.78
N ALA A 165 -32.37 -3.20 19.08
CA ALA A 165 -33.59 -3.69 18.42
C ALA A 165 -34.75 -2.68 18.51
N ALA A 166 -34.87 -1.95 19.61
CA ALA A 166 -35.86 -0.90 19.79
C ALA A 166 -35.61 0.28 18.83
N HIS A 167 -34.36 0.74 18.68
CA HIS A 167 -34.00 1.79 17.75
C HIS A 167 -34.22 1.35 16.29
N LEU A 168 -33.89 0.11 15.94
CA LEU A 168 -34.10 -0.41 14.58
C LEU A 168 -35.59 -0.50 14.25
N ARG A 169 -36.44 -0.93 15.19
CA ARG A 169 -37.90 -0.91 15.00
C ARG A 169 -38.46 0.50 14.87
N TRP A 170 -37.88 1.49 15.57
CA TRP A 170 -38.23 2.90 15.40
C TRP A 170 -37.80 3.42 14.03
N LEU A 171 -36.56 3.15 13.60
CA LEU A 171 -36.08 3.52 12.26
C LEU A 171 -36.98 2.96 11.15
N ALA A 172 -37.43 1.71 11.27
CA ALA A 172 -38.33 1.10 10.28
C ALA A 172 -39.70 1.80 10.14
N LYS A 173 -40.08 2.65 11.11
CA LYS A 173 -41.31 3.46 11.07
C LYS A 173 -41.09 4.91 10.66
N VAL A 174 -39.83 5.34 10.48
CA VAL A 174 -39.50 6.68 10.09
C VAL A 174 -39.91 6.90 8.64
N THR A 175 -40.65 7.97 8.38
CA THR A 175 -40.99 8.44 7.04
C THR A 175 -40.52 9.87 6.88
N LEU A 176 -39.99 10.18 5.72
CA LEU A 176 -39.52 11.51 5.36
C LEU A 176 -40.55 12.17 4.39
N VAL A 177 -40.69 13.51 4.48
CA VAL A 177 -41.70 14.24 3.75
C VAL A 177 -41.50 14.17 2.23
N HIS A 178 -40.25 14.23 1.79
CA HIS A 178 -39.93 14.24 0.36
C HIS A 178 -39.46 12.88 -0.11
N ALA A 179 -39.96 12.42 -1.25
CA ALA A 179 -39.56 11.11 -1.82
C ALA A 179 -38.05 10.95 -2.01
N ALA A 180 -37.34 12.01 -2.43
CA ALA A 180 -35.88 11.99 -2.58
C ALA A 180 -35.16 11.75 -1.24
N GLN A 181 -35.68 12.31 -0.14
CA GLN A 181 -35.12 12.07 1.19
C GLN A 181 -35.43 10.65 1.68
N GLN A 182 -36.62 10.15 1.35
CA GLN A 182 -37.00 8.77 1.69
C GLN A 182 -36.12 7.74 0.97
N ILE A 183 -35.78 7.99 -0.32
CA ILE A 183 -34.83 7.16 -1.08
C ILE A 183 -33.43 7.20 -0.44
N ALA A 184 -32.96 8.38 -0.03
CA ALA A 184 -31.67 8.54 0.62
C ALA A 184 -31.61 7.90 2.03
N PHE A 185 -32.77 7.65 2.65
CA PHE A 185 -32.88 7.00 3.95
C PHE A 185 -32.84 5.46 3.85
N GLN A 186 -33.35 4.88 2.78
CA GLN A 186 -33.38 3.43 2.51
C GLN A 186 -32.02 2.90 2.05
#